data_996eccba30996de65321baaa497d3ec9
#
_entry.id   996eccba30996de65321baaa497d3ec9
#
_cell.length_a   1.000
_cell.length_b   1.000
_cell.length_c   1.000
_cell.angle_alpha   90.00
_cell.angle_beta   90.00
_cell.angle_gamma   90.00
#
_symmetry.space_group_name_H-M   'P 1'
#
loop_
_entity.id
_entity.type
_entity.pdbx_description
1 polymer ?
#
loop_
_entity_poly.entity_id
_entity_poly.type
_entity_poly.pdbx_seq_one_letter_code
_entity_poly.pdbx_strand_id
1 'polypeptide(L)'
;MPSGRCNKKEELVKAAERSFSEKGYSNTSVDDICEEVGVAHGLFYYYFETKEDIIDAITKKMIHELENMLAEVVDDPDLRADEKFIKFMTGAFQSKKDKTYLVSHYNQQNDPKVYYKLFNRTVEVTTPYLTDIVEQGIEEGVFHTKYPEQTIRFWLNGRMFFMDEEGTIDEGLLDDLKAEAFMLERLLGAEKPFLTEFYERYEDEIKEFIESAEGDD
;
A
#
# COMPACT_ATOMS: atom_id res chain seq x y z
N MET A 1 22.31 -16.45 -23.22
CA MET A 1 20.91 -16.09 -23.50
C MET A 1 19.97 -16.80 -22.54
N PRO A 2 19.43 -16.13 -21.50
CA PRO A 2 18.24 -16.60 -20.80
C PRO A 2 17.14 -15.53 -20.67
N SER A 3 17.00 -14.57 -21.58
CA SER A 3 16.05 -13.45 -21.44
C SER A 3 14.57 -13.77 -21.71
N GLY A 4 14.27 -14.84 -22.44
CA GLY A 4 12.88 -15.14 -22.84
C GLY A 4 12.03 -15.85 -21.76
N ARG A 5 12.65 -16.60 -20.84
CA ARG A 5 11.90 -17.37 -19.83
C ARG A 5 11.54 -16.54 -18.59
N CYS A 6 12.42 -15.61 -18.18
CA CYS A 6 12.13 -14.69 -17.08
C CYS A 6 10.96 -13.77 -17.43
N ASN A 7 10.87 -13.34 -18.69
CA ASN A 7 9.80 -12.48 -19.22
C ASN A 7 8.41 -13.14 -19.10
N LYS A 8 8.27 -14.45 -19.40
CA LYS A 8 6.94 -15.12 -19.39
C LYS A 8 6.36 -15.31 -17.98
N LYS A 9 7.18 -15.52 -16.96
CA LYS A 9 6.71 -15.54 -15.57
C LYS A 9 6.15 -14.17 -15.16
N GLU A 10 6.88 -13.11 -15.49
CA GLU A 10 6.45 -11.73 -15.19
C GLU A 10 5.18 -11.34 -15.98
N GLU A 11 5.05 -11.80 -17.25
CA GLU A 11 3.85 -11.57 -18.04
C GLU A 11 2.62 -12.26 -17.42
N LEU A 12 2.78 -13.49 -16.91
CA LEU A 12 1.71 -14.21 -16.18
C LEU A 12 1.31 -13.48 -14.90
N VAL A 13 2.30 -12.99 -14.12
CA VAL A 13 2.03 -12.21 -12.92
C VAL A 13 1.27 -10.93 -13.25
N LYS A 14 1.69 -10.18 -14.27
CA LYS A 14 1.01 -8.94 -14.70
C LYS A 14 -0.40 -9.18 -15.24
N ALA A 15 -0.61 -10.27 -15.97
CA ALA A 15 -1.94 -10.65 -16.43
C ALA A 15 -2.86 -11.02 -15.26
N ALA A 16 -2.33 -11.79 -14.29
CA ALA A 16 -3.06 -12.12 -13.09
C ALA A 16 -3.41 -10.87 -12.26
N GLU A 17 -2.46 -9.94 -12.09
CA GLU A 17 -2.69 -8.64 -11.43
C GLU A 17 -3.90 -7.91 -12.06
N ARG A 18 -3.92 -7.79 -13.40
CA ARG A 18 -5.03 -7.14 -14.11
C ARG A 18 -6.35 -7.89 -13.94
N SER A 19 -6.34 -9.20 -14.21
CA SER A 19 -7.56 -10.02 -14.11
C SER A 19 -8.14 -10.04 -12.70
N PHE A 20 -7.29 -10.08 -11.68
CA PHE A 20 -7.75 -10.03 -10.28
C PHE A 20 -8.31 -8.65 -9.92
N SER A 21 -7.73 -7.58 -10.43
CA SER A 21 -8.24 -6.22 -10.25
C SER A 21 -9.59 -6.00 -10.93
N GLU A 22 -9.76 -6.51 -12.17
CA GLU A 22 -10.97 -6.27 -12.97
C GLU A 22 -12.13 -7.21 -12.61
N LYS A 23 -11.84 -8.47 -12.30
CA LYS A 23 -12.86 -9.53 -12.13
C LYS A 23 -12.92 -10.08 -10.71
N GLY A 24 -11.95 -9.75 -9.85
CA GLY A 24 -11.72 -10.38 -8.55
C GLY A 24 -10.97 -11.71 -8.66
N TYR A 25 -10.27 -12.08 -7.58
CA TYR A 25 -9.51 -13.33 -7.51
C TYR A 25 -10.41 -14.57 -7.72
N SER A 26 -11.55 -14.60 -7.05
CA SER A 26 -12.48 -15.76 -7.09
C SER A 26 -13.04 -16.01 -8.48
N ASN A 27 -13.25 -14.96 -9.29
CA ASN A 27 -13.84 -15.03 -10.62
C ASN A 27 -12.80 -15.18 -11.74
N THR A 28 -11.51 -15.12 -11.45
CA THR A 28 -10.44 -15.32 -12.43
C THR A 28 -9.96 -16.76 -12.42
N SER A 29 -9.93 -17.39 -13.56
CA SER A 29 -9.39 -18.75 -13.75
C SER A 29 -7.94 -18.72 -14.22
N VAL A 30 -7.24 -19.87 -14.11
CA VAL A 30 -5.91 -20.03 -14.72
C VAL A 30 -6.00 -19.94 -16.25
N ASP A 31 -7.14 -20.33 -16.82
CA ASP A 31 -7.43 -20.22 -18.26
C ASP A 31 -7.43 -18.78 -18.72
N ASP A 32 -8.13 -17.90 -17.98
CA ASP A 32 -8.18 -16.45 -18.30
C ASP A 32 -6.77 -15.84 -18.33
N ILE A 33 -5.94 -16.16 -17.34
CA ILE A 33 -4.56 -15.65 -17.24
C ILE A 33 -3.71 -16.17 -18.41
N CYS A 34 -3.84 -17.45 -18.75
CA CYS A 34 -3.08 -18.06 -19.85
C CYS A 34 -3.51 -17.50 -21.21
N GLU A 35 -4.82 -17.31 -21.41
CA GLU A 35 -5.38 -16.75 -22.64
C GLU A 35 -4.92 -15.30 -22.87
N GLU A 36 -4.92 -14.48 -21.81
CA GLU A 36 -4.45 -13.09 -21.87
C GLU A 36 -2.98 -12.98 -22.30
N VAL A 37 -2.12 -13.89 -21.81
CA VAL A 37 -0.68 -13.92 -22.17
C VAL A 37 -0.43 -14.64 -23.50
N GLY A 38 -1.42 -15.38 -24.01
CA GLY A 38 -1.29 -16.19 -25.22
C GLY A 38 -0.36 -17.39 -25.02
N VAL A 39 -0.46 -18.08 -23.86
CA VAL A 39 0.37 -19.23 -23.51
C VAL A 39 -0.48 -20.47 -23.20
N ALA A 40 0.12 -21.65 -23.37
CA ALA A 40 -0.53 -22.88 -22.99
C ALA A 40 -0.50 -23.07 -21.45
N HIS A 41 -1.53 -23.72 -20.89
CA HIS A 41 -1.67 -24.09 -19.48
C HIS A 41 -0.40 -24.71 -18.86
N GLY A 42 0.29 -25.57 -19.62
CA GLY A 42 1.54 -26.20 -19.16
C GLY A 42 2.63 -25.18 -18.78
N LEU A 43 2.61 -23.97 -19.36
CA LEU A 43 3.55 -22.93 -18.99
C LEU A 43 3.19 -22.28 -17.65
N PHE A 44 1.91 -22.10 -17.34
CA PHE A 44 1.47 -21.65 -16.04
C PHE A 44 1.94 -22.62 -14.96
N TYR A 45 1.59 -23.90 -15.10
CA TYR A 45 1.95 -24.95 -14.13
C TYR A 45 3.45 -25.25 -14.06
N TYR A 46 4.24 -24.78 -15.02
CA TYR A 46 5.70 -24.79 -14.92
C TYR A 46 6.22 -23.77 -13.90
N TYR A 47 5.53 -22.63 -13.73
CA TYR A 47 5.95 -21.55 -12.82
C TYR A 47 5.21 -21.54 -11.49
N PHE A 48 3.95 -21.98 -11.47
CA PHE A 48 3.02 -21.91 -10.35
C PHE A 48 2.23 -23.22 -10.25
N GLU A 49 2.21 -23.82 -9.07
CA GLU A 49 1.47 -25.06 -8.85
C GLU A 49 -0.04 -24.78 -8.74
N THR A 50 -0.39 -23.63 -8.17
CA THR A 50 -1.77 -23.20 -7.91
C THR A 50 -1.98 -21.73 -8.28
N LYS A 51 -3.25 -21.31 -8.32
CA LYS A 51 -3.61 -19.89 -8.46
C LYS A 51 -3.16 -19.06 -7.25
N GLU A 52 -3.08 -19.67 -6.05
CA GLU A 52 -2.54 -19.04 -4.85
C GLU A 52 -1.05 -18.70 -4.97
N ASP A 53 -0.25 -19.50 -5.66
CA ASP A 53 1.19 -19.22 -5.83
C ASP A 53 1.43 -17.95 -6.65
N ILE A 54 0.54 -17.61 -7.56
CA ILE A 54 0.66 -16.36 -8.32
C ILE A 54 0.31 -15.15 -7.45
N ILE A 55 -0.63 -15.29 -6.50
CA ILE A 55 -0.89 -14.27 -5.47
C ILE A 55 0.37 -14.03 -4.61
N ASP A 56 1.07 -15.09 -4.25
CA ASP A 56 2.32 -14.97 -3.48
C ASP A 56 3.39 -14.25 -4.27
N ALA A 57 3.47 -14.47 -5.58
CA ALA A 57 4.39 -13.75 -6.46
C ALA A 57 4.03 -12.27 -6.59
N ILE A 58 2.75 -11.94 -6.74
CA ILE A 58 2.22 -10.58 -6.77
C ILE A 58 2.53 -9.87 -5.45
N THR A 59 2.14 -10.47 -4.33
CA THR A 59 2.38 -9.94 -2.98
C THR A 59 3.89 -9.66 -2.75
N LYS A 60 4.75 -10.62 -3.11
CA LYS A 60 6.19 -10.46 -2.96
C LYS A 60 6.75 -9.29 -3.76
N LYS A 61 6.27 -9.08 -4.97
CA LYS A 61 6.68 -7.95 -5.81
C LYS A 61 6.26 -6.63 -5.19
N MET A 62 5.00 -6.52 -4.76
CA MET A 62 4.46 -5.31 -4.11
C MET A 62 5.22 -4.96 -2.83
N ILE A 63 5.46 -5.95 -1.98
CA ILE A 63 6.22 -5.77 -0.74
C ILE A 63 7.63 -5.30 -1.03
N HIS A 64 8.30 -5.83 -2.07
CA HIS A 64 9.63 -5.37 -2.44
C HIS A 64 9.64 -3.91 -2.94
N GLU A 65 8.63 -3.50 -3.70
CA GLU A 65 8.47 -2.11 -4.14
C GLU A 65 8.23 -1.18 -2.93
N LEU A 66 7.40 -1.61 -1.99
CA LEU A 66 7.15 -0.91 -0.72
C LEU A 66 8.42 -0.78 0.13
N GLU A 67 9.18 -1.86 0.29
CA GLU A 67 10.47 -1.86 1.03
C GLU A 67 11.44 -0.85 0.43
N ASN A 68 11.58 -0.81 -0.90
CA ASN A 68 12.46 0.15 -1.58
C ASN A 68 12.03 1.60 -1.32
N MET A 69 10.73 1.89 -1.43
CA MET A 69 10.18 3.22 -1.15
C MET A 69 10.43 3.63 0.32
N LEU A 70 10.18 2.71 1.26
CA LEU A 70 10.38 2.96 2.68
C LEU A 70 11.85 3.22 3.01
N ALA A 71 12.76 2.41 2.43
CA ALA A 71 14.20 2.59 2.62
C ALA A 71 14.67 3.97 2.11
N GLU A 72 14.22 4.38 0.92
CA GLU A 72 14.54 5.72 0.38
C GLU A 72 14.06 6.87 1.28
N VAL A 73 12.92 6.70 1.97
CA VAL A 73 12.40 7.70 2.90
C VAL A 73 13.19 7.70 4.21
N VAL A 74 13.44 6.52 4.78
CA VAL A 74 14.14 6.38 6.08
C VAL A 74 15.60 6.80 5.97
N ASP A 75 16.28 6.45 4.89
CA ASP A 75 17.70 6.72 4.69
C ASP A 75 18.00 8.16 4.22
N ASP A 76 16.98 8.98 3.96
CA ASP A 76 17.15 10.36 3.53
C ASP A 76 17.66 11.22 4.71
N PRO A 77 18.95 11.67 4.70
CA PRO A 77 19.54 12.38 5.83
C PRO A 77 19.12 13.86 5.90
N ASP A 78 18.50 14.38 4.84
CA ASP A 78 18.10 15.77 4.75
C ASP A 78 16.69 16.02 5.31
N LEU A 79 15.93 14.91 5.57
CA LEU A 79 14.57 14.97 6.08
C LEU A 79 14.50 14.72 7.59
N ARG A 80 13.71 15.54 8.27
CA ARG A 80 13.30 15.33 9.65
C ARG A 80 12.24 14.23 9.74
N ALA A 81 12.02 13.72 10.94
CA ALA A 81 11.06 12.65 11.16
C ALA A 81 9.62 12.99 10.74
N ASP A 82 9.16 14.21 11.03
CA ASP A 82 7.85 14.71 10.60
C ASP A 82 7.72 14.82 9.07
N GLU A 83 8.76 15.29 8.39
CA GLU A 83 8.83 15.36 6.92
C GLU A 83 8.87 13.96 6.28
N LYS A 84 9.57 12.99 6.90
CA LYS A 84 9.59 11.60 6.47
C LYS A 84 8.20 10.96 6.55
N PHE A 85 7.44 11.23 7.63
CA PHE A 85 6.05 10.79 7.72
C PHE A 85 5.17 11.38 6.61
N ILE A 86 5.29 12.70 6.36
CA ILE A 86 4.56 13.34 5.26
C ILE A 86 4.92 12.68 3.92
N LYS A 87 6.22 12.49 3.64
CA LYS A 87 6.71 11.85 2.41
C LYS A 87 6.19 10.42 2.27
N PHE A 88 6.16 9.63 3.35
CA PHE A 88 5.57 8.29 3.37
C PHE A 88 4.07 8.33 3.06
N MET A 89 3.31 9.19 3.75
CA MET A 89 1.86 9.30 3.54
C MET A 89 1.51 9.78 2.14
N THR A 90 2.24 10.76 1.62
CA THR A 90 2.03 11.31 0.26
C THR A 90 2.58 10.42 -0.83
N GLY A 91 3.62 9.64 -0.58
CA GLY A 91 4.14 8.63 -1.50
C GLY A 91 3.09 7.58 -1.86
N ALA A 92 2.22 7.24 -0.93
CA ALA A 92 1.06 6.41 -1.19
C ALA A 92 0.08 7.04 -2.22
N PHE A 93 -0.04 8.38 -2.28
CA PHE A 93 -0.87 9.08 -3.27
C PHE A 93 -0.17 9.23 -4.63
N GLN A 94 1.16 9.46 -4.67
CA GLN A 94 1.90 9.55 -5.93
C GLN A 94 2.01 8.22 -6.65
N SER A 95 2.02 7.12 -5.91
CA SER A 95 2.04 5.75 -6.42
C SER A 95 0.76 5.35 -7.16
N LYS A 96 -0.32 6.14 -7.11
CA LYS A 96 -1.56 5.91 -7.86
C LYS A 96 -1.39 5.92 -9.39
N LYS A 97 -0.41 6.63 -9.93
CA LYS A 97 -0.06 6.52 -11.37
C LYS A 97 0.66 5.21 -11.71
N ASP A 98 1.24 4.54 -10.72
CA ASP A 98 2.00 3.31 -10.84
C ASP A 98 1.61 2.29 -9.74
N LYS A 99 0.37 1.75 -9.81
CA LYS A 99 -0.02 0.39 -9.35
C LYS A 99 0.21 -0.07 -7.89
N THR A 100 0.67 0.72 -6.93
CA THR A 100 0.61 0.37 -5.50
C THR A 100 -0.84 0.39 -4.97
N TYR A 101 -1.74 0.76 -5.82
CA TYR A 101 -3.19 0.69 -5.82
C TYR A 101 -3.76 -0.73 -5.56
N LEU A 102 -2.94 -1.78 -5.63
CA LEU A 102 -3.43 -3.16 -5.50
C LEU A 102 -3.93 -3.53 -4.10
N VAL A 103 -3.52 -2.80 -3.04
CA VAL A 103 -4.09 -3.06 -1.71
C VAL A 103 -5.55 -2.62 -1.63
N SER A 104 -5.91 -1.53 -2.30
CA SER A 104 -7.29 -1.05 -2.36
C SER A 104 -8.18 -1.88 -3.31
N HIS A 105 -7.58 -2.53 -4.34
CA HIS A 105 -8.32 -3.40 -5.26
C HIS A 105 -8.60 -4.80 -4.72
N TYR A 106 -7.82 -5.28 -3.74
CA TYR A 106 -8.18 -6.47 -2.98
C TYR A 106 -9.12 -6.07 -1.85
N ASN A 107 -10.36 -5.79 -2.23
CA ASN A 107 -11.43 -5.47 -1.32
C ASN A 107 -11.66 -6.62 -0.34
N GLN A 108 -11.75 -6.30 0.94
CA GLN A 108 -12.01 -7.25 2.02
C GLN A 108 -13.26 -8.11 1.76
N GLN A 109 -14.28 -7.56 1.11
CA GLN A 109 -15.54 -8.27 0.80
C GLN A 109 -15.38 -9.29 -0.32
N ASN A 110 -14.64 -8.95 -1.38
CA ASN A 110 -14.49 -9.79 -2.56
C ASN A 110 -13.47 -10.91 -2.38
N ASP A 111 -12.34 -10.61 -1.74
CA ASP A 111 -11.23 -11.54 -1.56
C ASP A 111 -10.58 -11.42 -0.17
N PRO A 112 -11.31 -11.70 0.92
CA PRO A 112 -10.84 -11.46 2.29
C PRO A 112 -9.53 -12.20 2.61
N LYS A 113 -9.32 -13.40 2.08
CA LYS A 113 -8.10 -14.19 2.31
C LYS A 113 -6.86 -13.50 1.71
N VAL A 114 -6.98 -12.97 0.50
CA VAL A 114 -5.90 -12.25 -0.20
C VAL A 114 -5.65 -10.92 0.50
N TYR A 115 -6.70 -10.17 0.80
CA TYR A 115 -6.64 -8.91 1.51
C TYR A 115 -5.89 -9.04 2.84
N TYR A 116 -6.32 -9.95 3.73
CA TYR A 116 -5.67 -10.16 5.02
C TYR A 116 -4.21 -10.60 4.89
N LYS A 117 -3.89 -11.43 3.91
CA LYS A 117 -2.51 -11.88 3.67
C LYS A 117 -1.61 -10.72 3.29
N LEU A 118 -2.06 -9.90 2.33
CA LEU A 118 -1.34 -8.73 1.87
C LEU A 118 -1.22 -7.68 2.98
N PHE A 119 -2.32 -7.38 3.67
CA PHE A 119 -2.35 -6.43 4.78
C PHE A 119 -1.37 -6.81 5.89
N ASN A 120 -1.45 -8.05 6.39
CA ASN A 120 -0.54 -8.51 7.44
C ASN A 120 0.93 -8.40 7.03
N ARG A 121 1.24 -8.73 5.76
CA ARG A 121 2.59 -8.62 5.25
C ARG A 121 3.04 -7.17 5.14
N THR A 122 2.16 -6.28 4.70
CA THR A 122 2.42 -4.83 4.67
C THR A 122 2.72 -4.30 6.07
N VAL A 123 1.89 -4.62 7.06
CA VAL A 123 2.12 -4.21 8.47
C VAL A 123 3.47 -4.74 8.99
N GLU A 124 3.76 -6.03 8.76
CA GLU A 124 5.01 -6.65 9.18
C GLU A 124 6.24 -5.93 8.61
N VAL A 125 6.20 -5.59 7.33
CA VAL A 125 7.32 -4.95 6.61
C VAL A 125 7.43 -3.46 6.93
N THR A 126 6.30 -2.74 7.02
CA THR A 126 6.30 -1.29 7.24
C THR A 126 6.65 -0.91 8.69
N THR A 127 6.28 -1.75 9.66
CA THR A 127 6.49 -1.45 11.09
C THR A 127 7.93 -1.06 11.44
N PRO A 128 8.99 -1.81 11.07
CA PRO A 128 10.36 -1.44 11.44
C PRO A 128 10.77 -0.08 10.84
N TYR A 129 10.50 0.18 9.58
CA TYR A 129 10.86 1.44 8.92
C TYR A 129 10.21 2.66 9.58
N LEU A 130 8.91 2.58 9.88
CA LEU A 130 8.21 3.67 10.55
C LEU A 130 8.64 3.80 12.02
N THR A 131 9.04 2.71 12.66
CA THR A 131 9.62 2.74 14.00
C THR A 131 10.92 3.54 14.00
N ASP A 132 11.82 3.31 13.03
CA ASP A 132 13.07 4.06 12.88
C ASP A 132 12.80 5.58 12.71
N ILE A 133 11.77 5.95 11.92
CA ILE A 133 11.35 7.36 11.79
C ILE A 133 10.86 7.92 13.13
N VAL A 134 10.09 7.14 13.90
CA VAL A 134 9.61 7.59 15.23
C VAL A 134 10.78 7.76 16.20
N GLU A 135 11.74 6.84 16.19
CA GLU A 135 12.93 6.93 17.04
C GLU A 135 13.77 8.16 16.69
N GLN A 136 13.97 8.44 15.39
CA GLN A 136 14.57 9.70 14.93
C GLN A 136 13.80 10.91 15.48
N GLY A 137 12.46 10.89 15.40
CA GLY A 137 11.63 12.00 15.87
C GLY A 137 11.69 12.21 17.39
N ILE A 138 11.92 11.14 18.16
CA ILE A 138 12.17 11.23 19.60
C ILE A 138 13.53 11.89 19.87
N GLU A 139 14.57 11.52 19.12
CA GLU A 139 15.90 12.14 19.21
C GLU A 139 15.88 13.62 18.81
N GLU A 140 15.08 13.97 17.80
CA GLU A 140 14.87 15.36 17.35
C GLU A 140 13.96 16.17 18.29
N GLY A 141 13.28 15.52 19.27
CA GLY A 141 12.35 16.14 20.18
C GLY A 141 11.00 16.52 19.59
N VAL A 142 10.64 15.97 18.42
CA VAL A 142 9.35 16.23 17.75
C VAL A 142 8.27 15.22 18.12
N PHE A 143 8.66 14.02 18.58
CA PHE A 143 7.77 12.97 19.08
C PHE A 143 8.11 12.57 20.51
N HIS A 144 7.10 12.14 21.30
CA HIS A 144 7.26 11.84 22.72
C HIS A 144 6.60 10.52 23.14
N THR A 145 6.35 9.60 22.21
CA THR A 145 5.82 8.27 22.57
C THR A 145 6.87 7.45 23.34
N LYS A 146 6.41 6.66 24.31
CA LYS A 146 7.27 5.73 25.07
C LYS A 146 7.38 4.36 24.41
N TYR A 147 6.55 4.09 23.41
CA TYR A 147 6.38 2.79 22.78
C TYR A 147 6.35 2.93 21.25
N PRO A 148 7.49 3.27 20.59
CA PRO A 148 7.55 3.54 19.15
C PRO A 148 6.94 2.43 18.31
N GLU A 149 7.44 1.21 18.43
CA GLU A 149 6.98 0.05 17.64
C GLU A 149 5.49 -0.25 17.88
N GLN A 150 5.05 -0.27 19.16
CA GLN A 150 3.67 -0.58 19.50
C GLN A 150 2.70 0.50 19.00
N THR A 151 3.12 1.75 19.04
CA THR A 151 2.36 2.88 18.49
C THR A 151 2.14 2.71 17.00
N ILE A 152 3.21 2.42 16.25
CA ILE A 152 3.14 2.20 14.80
C ILE A 152 2.31 0.97 14.48
N ARG A 153 2.50 -0.16 15.16
CA ARG A 153 1.70 -1.37 14.95
C ARG A 153 0.22 -1.16 15.23
N PHE A 154 -0.10 -0.44 16.30
CA PHE A 154 -1.48 -0.10 16.63
C PHE A 154 -2.12 0.77 15.55
N TRP A 155 -1.43 1.82 15.11
CA TRP A 155 -1.90 2.72 14.06
C TRP A 155 -2.09 1.99 12.73
N LEU A 156 -1.09 1.24 12.25
CA LEU A 156 -1.18 0.48 11.00
C LEU A 156 -2.35 -0.51 11.00
N ASN A 157 -2.59 -1.22 12.12
CA ASN A 157 -3.73 -2.12 12.22
C ASN A 157 -5.06 -1.35 12.30
N GLY A 158 -5.09 -0.18 12.93
CA GLY A 158 -6.25 0.70 12.98
C GLY A 158 -6.70 1.18 11.60
N ARG A 159 -5.75 1.48 10.70
CA ARG A 159 -6.03 1.90 9.32
C ARG A 159 -6.93 0.93 8.55
N MET A 160 -6.86 -0.36 8.85
CA MET A 160 -7.69 -1.39 8.23
C MET A 160 -9.19 -1.12 8.41
N PHE A 161 -9.57 -0.43 9.50
CA PHE A 161 -10.96 -0.13 9.82
C PHE A 161 -11.37 1.30 9.41
N PHE A 162 -10.41 2.13 8.98
CA PHE A 162 -10.66 3.48 8.49
C PHE A 162 -10.94 3.51 6.98
N MET A 163 -10.34 2.61 6.21
CA MET A 163 -10.69 2.42 4.80
C MET A 163 -12.03 1.72 4.77
N ASP A 164 -13.02 2.32 4.10
CA ASP A 164 -14.31 1.68 3.97
C ASP A 164 -14.18 0.29 3.32
N GLU A 165 -15.18 -0.57 3.54
CA GLU A 165 -15.15 -1.95 3.06
C GLU A 165 -15.09 -2.04 1.52
N GLU A 166 -15.40 -0.97 0.81
CA GLU A 166 -15.41 -0.89 -0.66
C GLU A 166 -14.12 -0.30 -1.22
N GLY A 167 -13.29 0.34 -0.36
CA GLY A 167 -12.07 1.02 -0.79
C GLY A 167 -12.36 2.21 -1.70
N THR A 168 -13.58 2.74 -1.62
CA THR A 168 -14.04 3.85 -2.44
C THR A 168 -13.29 5.12 -2.08
N ILE A 169 -12.94 5.84 -3.12
CA ILE A 169 -12.42 7.20 -2.99
C ILE A 169 -13.64 8.10 -3.13
N ASP A 170 -14.22 8.49 -2.01
CA ASP A 170 -15.40 9.35 -1.96
C ASP A 170 -15.12 10.67 -1.21
N GLU A 171 -16.15 11.52 -1.13
CA GLU A 171 -16.08 12.80 -0.43
C GLU A 171 -15.70 12.68 1.06
N GLY A 172 -15.90 11.51 1.69
CA GLY A 172 -15.56 11.23 3.09
C GLY A 172 -14.08 10.95 3.32
N LEU A 173 -13.35 10.51 2.28
CA LEU A 173 -11.95 10.10 2.39
C LEU A 173 -11.04 11.18 3.00
N LEU A 174 -11.26 12.44 2.64
CA LEU A 174 -10.45 13.54 3.17
C LEU A 174 -10.65 13.74 4.68
N ASP A 175 -11.89 13.61 5.16
CA ASP A 175 -12.21 13.70 6.59
C ASP A 175 -11.59 12.52 7.36
N ASP A 176 -11.61 11.33 6.78
CA ASP A 176 -10.95 10.15 7.35
C ASP A 176 -9.43 10.30 7.41
N LEU A 177 -8.80 10.84 6.36
CA LEU A 177 -7.36 11.14 6.34
C LEU A 177 -6.98 12.19 7.40
N LYS A 178 -7.80 13.23 7.58
CA LYS A 178 -7.59 14.25 8.63
C LYS A 178 -7.78 13.65 10.03
N ALA A 179 -8.79 12.81 10.23
CA ALA A 179 -9.02 12.11 11.49
C ALA A 179 -7.88 11.15 11.81
N GLU A 180 -7.41 10.39 10.82
CA GLU A 180 -6.27 9.50 10.96
C GLU A 180 -4.99 10.27 11.35
N ALA A 181 -4.70 11.38 10.64
CA ALA A 181 -3.57 12.25 10.94
C ALA A 181 -3.61 12.77 12.37
N PHE A 182 -4.75 13.29 12.79
CA PHE A 182 -4.95 13.77 14.16
C PHE A 182 -4.70 12.68 15.20
N MET A 183 -5.21 11.45 14.98
CA MET A 183 -5.00 10.35 15.91
C MET A 183 -3.53 9.91 15.95
N LEU A 184 -2.87 9.81 14.79
CA LEU A 184 -1.45 9.45 14.73
C LEU A 184 -0.58 10.46 15.49
N GLU A 185 -0.79 11.76 15.26
CA GLU A 185 -0.07 12.84 15.96
C GLU A 185 -0.22 12.73 17.48
N ARG A 186 -1.41 12.38 17.96
CA ARG A 186 -1.67 12.14 19.41
C ARG A 186 -0.98 10.90 19.93
N LEU A 187 -0.98 9.81 19.17
CA LEU A 187 -0.29 8.57 19.54
C LEU A 187 1.24 8.74 19.58
N LEU A 188 1.79 9.54 18.66
CA LEU A 188 3.21 9.88 18.64
C LEU A 188 3.59 10.89 19.73
N GLY A 189 2.62 11.61 20.32
CA GLY A 189 2.89 12.73 21.22
C GLY A 189 3.59 13.87 20.48
N ALA A 190 3.18 14.15 19.23
CA ALA A 190 3.76 15.20 18.41
C ALA A 190 3.61 16.57 19.09
N GLU A 191 4.69 17.36 19.13
CA GLU A 191 4.67 18.70 19.73
C GLU A 191 3.78 19.67 18.95
N LYS A 192 3.76 19.50 17.62
CA LYS A 192 2.96 20.32 16.69
C LYS A 192 2.25 19.40 15.72
N PRO A 193 1.07 19.77 15.24
CA PRO A 193 0.45 19.09 14.13
C PRO A 193 1.33 19.26 12.89
N PHE A 194 1.64 18.16 12.20
CA PHE A 194 2.45 18.19 10.99
C PHE A 194 1.69 17.59 9.81
N LEU A 195 1.04 16.45 10.03
CA LEU A 195 0.26 15.76 9.02
C LEU A 195 -1.13 16.39 8.86
N THR A 196 -1.78 16.79 9.99
CA THR A 196 -3.03 17.53 9.96
C THR A 196 -2.85 18.86 9.23
N GLU A 197 -1.81 19.66 9.54
CA GLU A 197 -1.50 20.90 8.83
C GLU A 197 -1.19 20.66 7.33
N PHE A 198 -0.57 19.53 7.00
CA PHE A 198 -0.34 19.15 5.61
C PHE A 198 -1.65 18.96 4.86
N TYR A 199 -2.59 18.15 5.40
CA TYR A 199 -3.89 17.90 4.77
C TYR A 199 -4.77 19.16 4.69
N GLU A 200 -4.71 20.05 5.68
CA GLU A 200 -5.40 21.35 5.63
C GLU A 200 -4.83 22.27 4.55
N ARG A 201 -3.50 22.29 4.40
CA ARG A 201 -2.80 23.15 3.42
C ARG A 201 -3.06 22.72 1.98
N TYR A 202 -3.14 21.45 1.72
CA TYR A 202 -3.31 20.85 0.39
C TYR A 202 -4.71 20.26 0.16
N GLU A 203 -5.69 20.80 0.89
CA GLU A 203 -7.08 20.29 0.84
C GLU A 203 -7.68 20.33 -0.55
N ASP A 204 -7.52 21.46 -1.26
CA ASP A 204 -8.09 21.65 -2.59
C ASP A 204 -7.45 20.71 -3.63
N GLU A 205 -6.12 20.55 -3.59
CA GLU A 205 -5.40 19.64 -4.48
C GLU A 205 -5.75 18.17 -4.21
N ILE A 206 -5.99 17.82 -2.95
CA ILE A 206 -6.39 16.46 -2.57
C ILE A 206 -7.84 16.19 -3.03
N LYS A 207 -8.75 17.16 -2.92
CA LYS A 207 -10.11 17.08 -3.43
C LYS A 207 -10.15 16.90 -4.96
N GLU A 208 -9.40 17.74 -5.69
CA GLU A 208 -9.27 17.59 -7.15
C GLU A 208 -8.75 16.19 -7.54
N PHE A 209 -7.83 15.66 -6.75
CA PHE A 209 -7.31 14.31 -6.98
C PHE A 209 -8.38 13.24 -6.70
N ILE A 210 -9.16 13.34 -5.61
CA ILE A 210 -10.28 12.44 -5.27
C ILE A 210 -11.32 12.45 -6.41
N GLU A 211 -11.78 13.64 -6.82
CA GLU A 211 -12.75 13.81 -7.91
C GLU A 211 -12.26 13.21 -9.24
N SER A 212 -10.95 13.36 -9.55
CA SER A 212 -10.38 12.78 -10.77
C SER A 212 -10.34 11.24 -10.74
N ALA A 213 -10.29 10.64 -9.56
CA ALA A 213 -10.26 9.20 -9.38
C ALA A 213 -11.65 8.55 -9.42
N GLU A 214 -12.70 9.29 -9.04
CA GLU A 214 -14.11 8.86 -9.17
C GLU A 214 -14.59 8.82 -10.62
N GLY A 215 -13.97 9.59 -11.52
CA GLY A 215 -14.41 9.72 -12.92
C GLY A 215 -13.84 8.68 -13.89
N ASP A 216 -12.97 7.78 -13.46
CA ASP A 216 -12.32 6.75 -14.28
C ASP A 216 -12.96 5.34 -14.12
N ASP A 217 -14.14 5.22 -13.48
CA ASP A 217 -14.94 3.99 -13.38
C ASP A 217 -15.96 3.81 -14.53
#